data_780b9f53955481d04675fbff177fac83
#
_entry.id   780b9f53955481d04675fbff177fac83
#
_cell.length_a   1.000
_cell.length_b   1.000
_cell.length_c   1.000
_cell.angle_alpha   90.00
_cell.angle_beta   90.00
_cell.angle_gamma   90.00
#
_symmetry.space_group_name_H-M   'P 1'
#
loop_
_entity.id
_entity.type
_entity.pdbx_description
1 polymer ?
#
loop_
_entity_poly.entity_id
_entity_poly.type
_entity_poly.pdbx_seq_one_letter_code
_entity_poly.pdbx_strand_id
1 'polypeptide(L)'
;ADVLTEMETETFEILNAYLVNTGVRDADDKALRKNTKVSNVARAYSKELADEGCIDADKAKRDSALKEALKNAGISFDKWGERILIGNMDAIGFANSVIESNDARNTLISTDYVFCGIGASVYTESAGKAVYYPNMVIDFVDRVSAL
;
A
#
# COMPACT_ATOMS: atom_id res chain seq x y z
N ALA A 1 7.55 12.78 -13.53
CA ALA A 1 6.79 12.21 -12.42
C ALA A 1 7.33 12.76 -11.11
N ASP A 2 6.49 12.92 -10.13
CA ASP A 2 6.96 13.38 -8.83
C ASP A 2 7.62 12.24 -8.05
N VAL A 3 8.38 12.61 -7.03
CA VAL A 3 9.14 11.65 -6.21
C VAL A 3 8.24 10.61 -5.54
N LEU A 4 7.05 11.02 -5.09
CA LEU A 4 6.12 10.11 -4.42
C LEU A 4 5.58 9.06 -5.39
N THR A 5 5.23 9.45 -6.60
CA THR A 5 4.75 8.52 -7.64
C THR A 5 5.85 7.52 -8.03
N GLU A 6 7.09 7.99 -8.17
CA GLU A 6 8.23 7.11 -8.45
C GLU A 6 8.44 6.12 -7.30
N MET A 7 8.33 6.59 -6.06
CA MET A 7 8.46 5.75 -4.86
C MET A 7 7.41 4.65 -4.82
N GLU A 8 6.16 4.98 -5.15
CA GLU A 8 5.07 3.99 -5.25
C GLU A 8 5.40 2.91 -6.28
N THR A 9 5.83 3.33 -7.47
CA THR A 9 6.15 2.43 -8.59
C THR A 9 7.33 1.53 -8.26
N GLU A 10 8.41 2.09 -7.74
CA GLU A 10 9.60 1.32 -7.40
C GLU A 10 9.33 0.33 -6.26
N THR A 11 8.56 0.73 -5.25
CA THR A 11 8.18 -0.16 -4.15
C THR A 11 7.40 -1.36 -4.68
N PHE A 12 6.43 -1.12 -5.56
CA PHE A 12 5.67 -2.20 -6.19
C PHE A 12 6.59 -3.15 -6.95
N GLU A 13 7.50 -2.61 -7.75
CA GLU A 13 8.42 -3.43 -8.55
C GLU A 13 9.32 -4.30 -7.67
N ILE A 14 9.84 -3.75 -6.56
CA ILE A 14 10.67 -4.49 -5.63
C ILE A 14 9.88 -5.62 -4.97
N LEU A 15 8.67 -5.33 -4.50
CA LEU A 15 7.82 -6.33 -3.84
C LEU A 15 7.42 -7.44 -4.81
N ASN A 16 7.05 -7.09 -6.03
CA ASN A 16 6.66 -8.08 -7.04
C ASN A 16 7.84 -8.94 -7.47
N ALA A 17 9.02 -8.34 -7.64
CA ALA A 17 10.25 -9.07 -7.93
C ALA A 17 10.60 -10.05 -6.81
N TYR A 18 10.43 -9.66 -5.56
CA TYR A 18 10.61 -10.55 -4.42
C TYR A 18 9.70 -11.78 -4.50
N LEU A 19 8.42 -11.56 -4.81
CA LEU A 19 7.44 -12.65 -4.92
C LEU A 19 7.78 -13.64 -6.03
N VAL A 20 8.21 -13.13 -7.17
CA VAL A 20 8.59 -13.94 -8.32
C VAL A 20 9.92 -14.66 -8.09
N ASN A 21 10.93 -13.94 -7.62
CA ASN A 21 12.28 -14.48 -7.43
C ASN A 21 12.35 -15.53 -6.31
N THR A 22 11.51 -15.43 -5.30
CA THR A 22 11.44 -16.45 -4.24
C THR A 22 10.54 -17.63 -4.61
N GLY A 23 9.89 -17.59 -5.78
CA GLY A 23 9.01 -18.66 -6.22
C GLY A 23 7.65 -18.70 -5.53
N VAL A 24 7.33 -17.70 -4.73
CA VAL A 24 6.04 -17.61 -4.04
C VAL A 24 4.91 -17.40 -5.04
N ARG A 25 5.17 -16.59 -6.07
CA ARG A 25 4.23 -16.32 -7.15
C ARG A 25 4.88 -16.54 -8.50
N ASP A 26 4.06 -17.02 -9.44
CA ASP A 26 4.45 -17.17 -10.83
C ASP A 26 4.38 -15.82 -11.54
N ALA A 27 5.37 -15.50 -12.37
CA ALA A 27 5.43 -14.24 -13.10
C ALA A 27 4.21 -14.02 -14.03
N ASP A 28 3.68 -15.10 -14.60
CA ASP A 28 2.62 -14.99 -15.61
C ASP A 28 1.20 -14.96 -15.02
N ASP A 29 0.93 -15.85 -14.07
CA ASP A 29 -0.44 -16.05 -13.59
C ASP A 29 -0.69 -15.53 -12.18
N LYS A 30 0.34 -15.48 -11.34
CA LYS A 30 0.20 -15.23 -9.90
C LYS A 30 0.94 -14.01 -9.41
N ALA A 31 1.62 -13.30 -10.29
CA ALA A 31 2.26 -12.04 -9.92
C ALA A 31 1.21 -11.07 -9.41
N LEU A 32 1.56 -10.32 -8.38
CA LEU A 32 0.69 -9.29 -7.83
C LEU A 32 0.46 -8.21 -8.89
N ARG A 33 -0.78 -7.79 -9.07
CA ARG A 33 -1.16 -6.82 -10.10
C ARG A 33 -1.55 -5.50 -9.48
N LYS A 34 -0.96 -4.42 -9.99
CA LYS A 34 -1.30 -3.07 -9.54
C LYS A 34 -2.60 -2.61 -10.20
N ASN A 35 -3.51 -2.06 -9.40
CA ASN A 35 -4.79 -1.55 -9.87
C ASN A 35 -4.92 -0.08 -9.53
N THR A 36 -5.31 0.73 -10.51
CA THR A 36 -5.42 2.19 -10.35
C THR A 36 -6.46 2.60 -9.32
N LYS A 37 -7.62 1.96 -9.29
CA LYS A 37 -8.68 2.29 -8.31
C LYS A 37 -8.24 1.97 -6.89
N VAL A 38 -7.59 0.82 -6.69
CA VAL A 38 -7.05 0.45 -5.38
C VAL A 38 -5.94 1.41 -4.98
N SER A 39 -5.07 1.79 -5.91
CA SER A 39 -4.02 2.79 -5.66
C SER A 39 -4.59 4.14 -5.25
N ASN A 40 -5.68 4.57 -5.86
CA ASN A 40 -6.33 5.83 -5.51
C ASN A 40 -6.89 5.80 -4.09
N VAL A 41 -7.45 4.66 -3.67
CA VAL A 41 -7.92 4.46 -2.29
C VAL A 41 -6.75 4.52 -1.32
N ALA A 42 -5.66 3.83 -1.62
CA ALA A 42 -4.46 3.84 -0.81
C ALA A 42 -3.86 5.25 -0.68
N ARG A 43 -3.80 5.96 -1.80
CA ARG A 43 -3.24 7.32 -1.83
C ARG A 43 -4.08 8.31 -1.03
N ALA A 44 -5.41 8.19 -1.10
CA ALA A 44 -6.29 9.05 -0.34
C ALA A 44 -6.07 8.87 1.17
N TYR A 45 -5.91 7.65 1.63
CA TYR A 45 -5.63 7.40 3.04
C TYR A 45 -4.22 7.82 3.44
N SER A 46 -3.24 7.59 2.58
CA SER A 46 -1.87 8.07 2.80
C SER A 46 -1.85 9.59 3.02
N LYS A 47 -2.66 10.32 2.24
CA LYS A 47 -2.80 11.77 2.39
C LYS A 47 -3.46 12.14 3.71
N GLU A 48 -4.50 11.42 4.14
CA GLU A 48 -5.12 11.64 5.45
C GLU A 48 -4.10 11.45 6.57
N LEU A 49 -3.29 10.41 6.51
CA LEU A 49 -2.24 10.17 7.49
C LEU A 49 -1.24 11.33 7.52
N ALA A 50 -0.83 11.82 6.37
CA ALA A 50 0.09 12.96 6.29
C ALA A 50 -0.54 14.22 6.90
N ASP A 51 -1.81 14.49 6.61
CA ASP A 51 -2.54 15.64 7.15
C ASP A 51 -2.70 15.57 8.67
N GLU A 52 -2.74 14.38 9.24
CA GLU A 52 -2.85 14.12 10.67
C GLU A 52 -1.51 13.93 11.37
N GLY A 53 -0.39 14.20 10.69
CA GLY A 53 0.94 14.07 11.25
C GLY A 53 1.50 12.65 11.28
N CYS A 54 0.97 11.76 10.48
CA CYS A 54 1.37 10.34 10.42
C CYS A 54 1.22 9.63 11.77
N ILE A 55 0.13 9.88 12.47
CA ILE A 55 -0.19 9.21 13.73
C ILE A 55 -0.97 7.94 13.41
N ASP A 56 -0.69 6.86 14.14
CA ASP A 56 -1.35 5.57 13.97
C ASP A 56 -2.87 5.69 14.11
N ALA A 57 -3.58 5.16 13.12
CA ALA A 57 -5.02 5.10 13.15
C ALA A 57 -5.50 3.92 13.99
N ASP A 58 -6.70 4.03 14.54
CA ASP A 58 -7.39 2.91 15.17
C ASP A 58 -7.66 1.85 14.10
N LYS A 59 -7.04 0.69 14.24
CA LYS A 59 -7.08 -0.38 13.25
C LYS A 59 -8.51 -0.87 12.96
N ALA A 60 -9.34 -0.97 13.98
CA ALA A 60 -10.72 -1.44 13.79
C ALA A 60 -11.54 -0.46 12.97
N LYS A 61 -11.40 0.84 13.26
CA LYS A 61 -12.04 1.90 12.46
C LYS A 61 -11.49 1.92 11.05
N ARG A 62 -10.18 1.69 10.90
CA ARG A 62 -9.55 1.72 9.58
C ARG A 62 -10.04 0.57 8.71
N ASP A 63 -10.17 -0.64 9.25
CA ASP A 63 -10.65 -1.79 8.47
C ASP A 63 -12.04 -1.52 7.88
N SER A 64 -12.95 -0.97 8.67
CA SER A 64 -14.30 -0.60 8.19
C SER A 64 -14.25 0.53 7.16
N ALA A 65 -13.43 1.54 7.38
CA ALA A 65 -13.30 2.68 6.48
C ALA A 65 -12.67 2.23 5.14
N LEU A 66 -11.70 1.35 5.17
CA LEU A 66 -11.08 0.79 3.96
C LEU A 66 -12.11 0.02 3.14
N LYS A 67 -12.89 -0.82 3.77
CA LYS A 67 -13.95 -1.58 3.09
C LYS A 67 -14.92 -0.65 2.38
N GLU A 68 -15.38 0.40 3.06
CA GLU A 68 -16.28 1.38 2.47
C GLU A 68 -15.62 2.18 1.34
N ALA A 69 -14.37 2.58 1.51
CA ALA A 69 -13.62 3.31 0.49
C ALA A 69 -13.45 2.48 -0.79
N LEU A 70 -13.15 1.20 -0.65
CA LEU A 70 -13.02 0.29 -1.79
C LEU A 70 -14.36 0.11 -2.51
N LYS A 71 -15.45 -0.04 -1.77
CA LYS A 71 -16.80 -0.13 -2.35
C LYS A 71 -17.18 1.16 -3.07
N ASN A 72 -16.91 2.31 -2.46
CA ASN A 72 -17.20 3.62 -3.05
C ASN A 72 -16.38 3.88 -4.31
N ALA A 73 -15.22 3.26 -4.45
CA ALA A 73 -14.41 3.34 -5.66
C ALA A 73 -14.90 2.42 -6.78
N GLY A 74 -15.97 1.64 -6.53
CA GLY A 74 -16.54 0.73 -7.52
C GLY A 74 -15.81 -0.60 -7.62
N ILE A 75 -15.13 -1.01 -6.56
CA ILE A 75 -14.40 -2.28 -6.51
C ILE A 75 -15.28 -3.33 -5.86
N SER A 76 -15.45 -4.47 -6.53
CA SER A 76 -16.14 -5.65 -6.01
C SER A 76 -15.12 -6.66 -5.53
N PHE A 77 -15.10 -6.94 -4.24
CA PHE A 77 -14.10 -7.80 -3.63
C PHE A 77 -14.73 -8.60 -2.49
N ASP A 78 -14.10 -9.72 -2.12
CA ASP A 78 -14.50 -10.51 -0.95
C ASP A 78 -13.48 -10.38 0.18
N LYS A 79 -12.19 -10.24 -0.18
CA LYS A 79 -11.10 -10.15 0.79
C LYS A 79 -10.31 -8.88 0.57
N TRP A 80 -9.93 -8.24 1.65
CA TRP A 80 -9.12 -7.01 1.61
C TRP A 80 -8.11 -7.02 2.75
N GLY A 81 -7.04 -6.28 2.56
CA GLY A 81 -6.02 -6.09 3.58
C GLY A 81 -5.29 -4.79 3.35
N GLU A 82 -4.55 -4.34 4.35
CA GLU A 82 -3.81 -3.09 4.25
C GLU A 82 -2.54 -3.17 5.08
N ARG A 83 -1.48 -2.52 4.59
CA ARG A 83 -0.27 -2.26 5.37
C ARG A 83 0.04 -0.77 5.32
N ILE A 84 0.36 -0.23 6.47
CA ILE A 84 0.71 1.18 6.64
C ILE A 84 2.17 1.24 7.04
N LEU A 85 2.96 1.98 6.28
CA LEU A 85 4.40 2.11 6.47
C LEU A 85 4.72 3.59 6.69
N ILE A 86 5.44 3.89 7.75
CA ILE A 86 5.74 5.28 8.13
C ILE A 86 7.24 5.42 8.39
N GLY A 87 7.80 6.50 7.87
CA GLY A 87 9.16 6.92 8.24
C GLY A 87 10.30 6.37 7.40
N ASN A 88 10.03 5.55 6.40
CA ASN A 88 11.07 5.14 5.46
C ASN A 88 11.28 6.24 4.42
N MET A 89 12.52 6.43 4.00
CA MET A 89 12.90 7.57 3.16
C MET A 89 12.86 7.29 1.67
N ASP A 90 12.83 6.02 1.26
CA ASP A 90 12.84 5.63 -0.15
C ASP A 90 12.08 4.31 -0.38
N ALA A 91 11.94 3.93 -1.65
CA ALA A 91 11.24 2.73 -2.06
C ALA A 91 11.88 1.47 -1.48
N ILE A 92 13.20 1.41 -1.43
CA ILE A 92 13.93 0.26 -0.89
C ILE A 92 13.60 0.09 0.59
N GLY A 93 13.60 1.18 1.35
CA GLY A 93 13.24 1.17 2.77
C GLY A 93 11.81 0.70 3.00
N PHE A 94 10.86 1.21 2.23
CA PHE A 94 9.46 0.78 2.34
C PHE A 94 9.29 -0.70 1.98
N ALA A 95 9.88 -1.14 0.88
CA ALA A 95 9.79 -2.54 0.46
C ALA A 95 10.42 -3.48 1.50
N ASN A 96 11.59 -3.14 2.03
CA ASN A 96 12.25 -3.95 3.05
C ASN A 96 11.44 -4.02 4.34
N SER A 97 10.74 -2.94 4.71
CA SER A 97 9.85 -2.95 5.87
C SER A 97 8.74 -4.00 5.74
N VAL A 98 8.22 -4.19 4.52
CA VAL A 98 7.22 -5.24 4.26
C VAL A 98 7.85 -6.62 4.30
N ILE A 99 8.98 -6.79 3.61
CA ILE A 99 9.64 -8.11 3.47
C ILE A 99 10.15 -8.62 4.81
N GLU A 100 10.68 -7.75 5.65
CA GLU A 100 11.27 -8.11 6.93
C GLU A 100 10.26 -8.26 8.07
N SER A 101 9.05 -7.71 7.92
CA SER A 101 7.98 -7.85 8.90
C SER A 101 7.21 -9.15 8.67
N ASN A 102 7.11 -10.00 9.70
CA ASN A 102 6.37 -11.26 9.57
C ASN A 102 4.93 -11.04 9.15
N ASP A 103 4.22 -10.10 9.78
CA ASP A 103 2.81 -9.83 9.48
C ASP A 103 2.63 -9.25 8.08
N ALA A 104 3.44 -8.25 7.71
CA ALA A 104 3.34 -7.62 6.41
C ALA A 104 3.74 -8.57 5.29
N ARG A 105 4.80 -9.36 5.50
CA ARG A 105 5.23 -10.38 4.54
C ARG A 105 4.16 -11.44 4.35
N ASN A 106 3.51 -11.89 5.41
CA ASN A 106 2.43 -12.89 5.31
C ASN A 106 1.26 -12.37 4.49
N THR A 107 0.93 -11.10 4.60
CA THR A 107 -0.08 -10.47 3.73
C THR A 107 0.39 -10.46 2.28
N LEU A 108 1.62 -10.08 2.05
CA LEU A 108 2.20 -9.98 0.71
C LEU A 108 2.24 -11.32 -0.01
N ILE A 109 2.65 -12.39 0.69
CA ILE A 109 2.81 -13.72 0.08
C ILE A 109 1.49 -14.48 -0.02
N SER A 110 0.42 -14.00 0.59
CA SER A 110 -0.88 -14.67 0.54
C SER A 110 -1.44 -14.68 -0.88
N THR A 111 -1.75 -15.87 -1.39
CA THR A 111 -2.37 -16.02 -2.71
C THR A 111 -3.84 -15.59 -2.71
N ASP A 112 -4.41 -15.25 -1.56
CA ASP A 112 -5.75 -14.69 -1.47
C ASP A 112 -5.85 -13.32 -2.14
N TYR A 113 -4.73 -12.59 -2.21
CA TYR A 113 -4.71 -11.24 -2.77
C TYR A 113 -4.04 -11.26 -4.15
N VAL A 114 -4.75 -10.76 -5.15
CA VAL A 114 -4.29 -10.70 -6.53
C VAL A 114 -3.93 -9.28 -6.95
N PHE A 115 -4.69 -8.29 -6.47
CA PHE A 115 -4.50 -6.89 -6.84
C PHE A 115 -4.05 -6.07 -5.65
N CYS A 116 -3.23 -5.08 -5.91
CA CYS A 116 -2.83 -4.12 -4.89
C CYS A 116 -2.85 -2.69 -5.42
N GLY A 117 -2.91 -1.76 -4.50
CA GLY A 117 -2.72 -0.35 -4.78
C GLY A 117 -1.78 0.24 -3.76
N ILE A 118 -0.91 1.13 -4.22
CA ILE A 118 0.08 1.77 -3.36
C ILE A 118 -0.09 3.28 -3.48
N GLY A 119 -0.18 3.95 -2.34
CA GLY A 119 -0.23 5.41 -2.28
C GLY A 119 0.78 5.92 -1.27
N ALA A 120 1.52 6.95 -1.64
CA ALA A 120 2.51 7.59 -0.77
C ALA A 120 2.18 9.08 -0.59
N SER A 121 2.49 9.59 0.60
CA SER A 121 2.36 11.01 0.93
C SER A 121 3.45 11.40 1.90
N VAL A 122 3.63 12.69 2.11
CA VAL A 122 4.65 13.21 3.00
C VAL A 122 4.01 14.21 3.96
N TYR A 123 4.37 14.07 5.24
CA TYR A 123 4.04 15.06 6.26
C TYR A 123 5.15 16.10 6.31
N THR A 124 4.76 17.36 6.24
CA THR A 124 5.68 18.48 6.39
C THR A 124 5.17 19.37 7.51
N GLU A 125 5.99 19.58 8.54
CA GLU A 125 5.61 20.43 9.64
C GLU A 125 5.79 21.91 9.29
N SER A 126 4.80 22.75 9.67
CA SER A 126 4.76 24.15 9.28
C SER A 126 5.43 25.10 10.28
N ALA A 127 6.01 24.61 11.36
CA ALA A 127 6.58 25.44 12.44
C ALA A 127 8.05 25.84 12.20
N GLY A 128 8.42 26.23 10.99
CA GLY A 128 9.75 26.73 10.70
C GLY A 128 10.84 25.67 10.50
N LYS A 129 10.46 24.39 10.56
CA LYS A 129 11.37 23.28 10.27
C LYS A 129 10.76 22.44 9.16
N ALA A 130 11.49 22.20 8.10
CA ALA A 130 11.09 21.26 7.09
C ALA A 130 11.36 19.84 7.62
N VAL A 131 10.29 19.14 7.97
CA VAL A 131 10.37 17.73 8.35
C VAL A 131 9.85 16.91 7.17
N TYR A 132 10.68 16.04 6.64
CA TYR A 132 10.29 15.08 5.61
C TYR A 132 9.95 13.76 6.29
N TYR A 133 8.67 13.45 6.37
CA TYR A 133 8.18 12.24 7.06
C TYR A 133 7.23 11.50 6.13
N PRO A 134 7.75 10.67 5.23
CA PRO A 134 6.91 9.99 4.25
C PRO A 134 6.17 8.81 4.87
N ASN A 135 5.01 8.54 4.32
CA ASN A 135 4.26 7.33 4.62
C ASN A 135 3.83 6.65 3.32
N MET A 136 3.55 5.38 3.40
CA MET A 136 3.05 4.61 2.27
C MET A 136 1.96 3.67 2.76
N VAL A 137 0.85 3.63 2.04
CA VAL A 137 -0.26 2.72 2.30
C VAL A 137 -0.31 1.72 1.15
N ILE A 138 -0.38 0.45 1.47
CA ILE A 138 -0.53 -0.63 0.48
C ILE A 138 -1.82 -1.35 0.79
N ASP A 139 -2.76 -1.29 -0.14
CA ASP A 139 -4.05 -1.96 -0.04
C ASP A 139 -4.08 -3.18 -0.97
N PHE A 140 -4.67 -4.26 -0.50
CA PHE A 140 -4.75 -5.52 -1.20
C PHE A 140 -6.19 -5.97 -1.31
N VAL A 141 -6.57 -6.51 -2.47
CA VAL A 141 -7.88 -7.13 -2.67
C VAL A 141 -7.74 -8.42 -3.49
N ASP A 142 -8.69 -9.33 -3.33
CA ASP A 142 -8.72 -10.59 -4.07
C ASP A 142 -9.17 -10.40 -5.52
N ARG A 143 -10.04 -9.45 -5.77
CA ARG A 143 -10.57 -9.14 -7.10
C ARG A 143 -11.03 -7.68 -7.18
N VAL A 144 -11.22 -7.15 -8.37
CA VAL A 144 -11.58 -5.74 -8.57
C VAL A 144 -12.85 -5.52 -9.37
N SER A 145 -13.44 -6.57 -9.94
CA SER A 145 -14.66 -6.45 -10.74
C SER A 145 -15.71 -7.45 -10.31
N ALA A 146 -16.97 -7.04 -10.44
CA ALA A 146 -18.09 -7.94 -10.22
C ALA A 146 -18.06 -9.04 -11.29
N LEU A 147 -18.40 -10.22 -10.87
CA LEU A 147 -18.54 -11.35 -11.78
C LEU A 147 -19.85 -11.27 -12.55
#